data_3cbdaa29f4fbfaff1e4fe7f52798387c
#
_entry.id   3cbdaa29f4fbfaff1e4fe7f52798387c
#
_cell.length_a   1.000
_cell.length_b   1.000
_cell.length_c   1.000
_cell.angle_alpha   90.00
_cell.angle_beta   90.00
_cell.angle_gamma   90.00
#
_symmetry.space_group_name_H-M   'P 1'
#
loop_
_entity.id
_entity.type
_entity.pdbx_description
1 polymer ?
#
loop_
_entity_poly.entity_id
_entity_poly.type
_entity_poly.pdbx_seq_one_letter_code
_entity_poly.pdbx_strand_id
1 'polypeptide(L)'
;MTPIAALKLARLLASSRWKTRRCTSVGRWVRVEGHLMVNNGGEIHLGEKVRIRASHLPVELGAMPGGVLEIGDRTYINSGASLCAQESVKIGARCAIGNQVLVMDTDFHSIEDHTLPGIARPVVIEDEVWLSARVIVLKGVTIGRGAVVAAGAVVTKDVPPYTLVGGVPAKFIRTLEPRVSEPALEVKT
;
A
#
# COMPACT_ATOMS: atom_id res chain seq x y z
N MET A 1 -8.55 -28.54 -7.51
CA MET A 1 -9.01 -27.32 -8.23
C MET A 1 -9.73 -27.79 -9.49
N THR A 2 -10.94 -27.30 -9.75
CA THR A 2 -11.67 -27.67 -10.95
C THR A 2 -11.03 -27.02 -12.19
N PRO A 3 -11.18 -27.62 -13.41
CA PRO A 3 -10.66 -27.05 -14.65
C PRO A 3 -11.12 -25.59 -14.89
N ILE A 4 -12.35 -25.27 -14.53
CA ILE A 4 -12.93 -23.92 -14.64
C ILE A 4 -12.20 -22.94 -13.70
N ALA A 5 -11.92 -23.33 -12.45
CA ALA A 5 -11.18 -22.50 -11.51
C ALA A 5 -9.73 -22.27 -11.96
N ALA A 6 -9.09 -23.30 -12.53
CA ALA A 6 -7.75 -23.17 -13.12
C ALA A 6 -7.72 -22.15 -14.27
N LEU A 7 -8.71 -22.23 -15.19
CA LEU A 7 -8.81 -21.30 -16.32
C LEU A 7 -9.08 -19.86 -15.86
N LYS A 8 -9.97 -19.67 -14.88
CA LYS A 8 -10.23 -18.33 -14.28
C LYS A 8 -8.96 -17.74 -13.66
N LEU A 9 -8.22 -18.54 -12.89
CA LEU A 9 -6.96 -18.09 -12.29
C LEU A 9 -5.91 -17.75 -13.36
N ALA A 10 -5.74 -18.58 -14.40
CA ALA A 10 -4.81 -18.31 -15.49
C ALA A 10 -5.14 -16.98 -16.21
N ARG A 11 -6.42 -16.74 -16.50
CA ARG A 11 -6.89 -15.47 -17.10
C ARG A 11 -6.61 -14.27 -16.19
N LEU A 12 -6.86 -14.42 -14.89
CA LEU A 12 -6.58 -13.37 -13.91
C LEU A 12 -5.09 -13.05 -13.86
N LEU A 13 -4.22 -14.05 -13.81
CA LEU A 13 -2.77 -13.85 -13.79
C LEU A 13 -2.25 -13.21 -15.08
N ALA A 14 -2.74 -13.63 -16.24
CA ALA A 14 -2.38 -13.04 -17.53
C ALA A 14 -2.80 -11.56 -17.61
N SER A 15 -4.04 -11.25 -17.21
CA SER A 15 -4.52 -9.85 -17.16
C SER A 15 -3.75 -9.02 -16.13
N SER A 16 -3.38 -9.60 -14.98
CA SER A 16 -2.59 -8.91 -13.96
C SER A 16 -1.21 -8.55 -14.48
N ARG A 17 -0.56 -9.46 -15.20
CA ARG A 17 0.75 -9.22 -15.82
C ARG A 17 0.70 -8.08 -16.85
N TRP A 18 -0.37 -7.99 -17.62
CA TRP A 18 -0.57 -6.87 -18.55
C TRP A 18 -0.79 -5.54 -17.79
N LYS A 19 -1.59 -5.52 -16.72
CA LYS A 19 -1.87 -4.32 -15.92
C LYS A 19 -0.62 -3.80 -15.21
N THR A 20 0.26 -4.70 -14.76
CA THR A 20 1.51 -4.36 -14.04
C THR A 20 2.73 -4.18 -14.95
N ARG A 21 2.57 -4.21 -16.29
CA ARG A 21 3.70 -4.14 -17.24
C ARG A 21 4.56 -2.89 -17.16
N ARG A 22 4.04 -1.83 -16.54
CA ARG A 22 4.77 -0.58 -16.30
C ARG A 22 5.55 -0.58 -14.97
N CYS A 23 5.36 -1.57 -14.10
CA CYS A 23 6.18 -1.73 -12.90
C CYS A 23 7.58 -2.19 -13.29
N THR A 24 8.60 -1.77 -12.51
CA THR A 24 10.01 -2.14 -12.71
C THR A 24 10.23 -3.61 -12.46
N SER A 25 9.63 -4.15 -11.39
CA SER A 25 9.63 -5.59 -11.12
C SER A 25 8.29 -6.07 -10.54
N VAL A 26 7.92 -7.31 -10.85
CA VAL A 26 6.68 -7.92 -10.40
C VAL A 26 6.95 -9.36 -9.97
N GLY A 27 6.71 -9.66 -8.70
CA GLY A 27 6.84 -10.97 -8.11
C GLY A 27 5.85 -11.99 -8.69
N ARG A 28 6.06 -13.26 -8.37
CA ARG A 28 5.17 -14.35 -8.84
C ARG A 28 3.80 -14.27 -8.16
N TRP A 29 2.75 -14.69 -8.87
CA TRP A 29 1.38 -14.80 -8.36
C TRP A 29 0.74 -13.48 -7.94
N VAL A 30 1.22 -12.34 -8.46
CA VAL A 30 0.54 -11.05 -8.30
C VAL A 30 -0.83 -11.09 -8.98
N ARG A 31 -1.87 -10.63 -8.30
CA ARG A 31 -3.26 -10.61 -8.79
C ARG A 31 -3.83 -9.21 -8.73
N VAL A 32 -4.39 -8.77 -9.87
CA VAL A 32 -5.01 -7.44 -10.00
C VAL A 32 -6.44 -7.61 -10.52
N GLU A 33 -7.41 -7.42 -9.65
CA GLU A 33 -8.84 -7.38 -9.97
C GLU A 33 -9.27 -5.92 -10.15
N GLY A 34 -9.99 -5.61 -11.22
CA GLY A 34 -10.44 -4.25 -11.53
C GLY A 34 -9.38 -3.38 -12.20
N HIS A 35 -9.43 -2.06 -11.94
CA HIS A 35 -8.62 -1.06 -12.65
C HIS A 35 -7.39 -0.63 -11.85
N LEU A 36 -6.19 -0.84 -12.40
CA LEU A 36 -4.92 -0.40 -11.84
C LEU A 36 -4.33 0.70 -12.73
N MET A 37 -4.02 1.84 -12.12
CA MET A 37 -3.26 2.94 -12.73
C MET A 37 -1.81 2.84 -12.26
N VAL A 38 -0.87 2.77 -13.21
CA VAL A 38 0.57 2.73 -12.92
C VAL A 38 1.24 3.90 -13.62
N ASN A 39 1.69 4.87 -12.83
CA ASN A 39 2.41 6.07 -13.24
C ASN A 39 3.87 5.92 -12.79
N ASN A 40 4.69 5.23 -13.59
CA ASN A 40 6.07 4.92 -13.25
C ASN A 40 7.04 5.81 -14.02
N GLY A 41 7.52 6.88 -13.37
CA GLY A 41 8.63 7.71 -13.81
C GLY A 41 9.96 7.39 -13.10
N GLY A 42 9.89 6.59 -12.04
CA GLY A 42 11.01 6.10 -11.24
C GLY A 42 11.06 4.57 -11.22
N GLU A 43 10.89 3.98 -10.03
CA GLU A 43 10.87 2.53 -9.84
C GLU A 43 9.66 2.08 -9.02
N ILE A 44 8.98 1.02 -9.47
CA ILE A 44 7.87 0.38 -8.75
C ILE A 44 8.13 -1.11 -8.69
N HIS A 45 8.24 -1.64 -7.46
CA HIS A 45 8.53 -3.04 -7.19
C HIS A 45 7.37 -3.70 -6.44
N LEU A 46 6.83 -4.78 -6.99
CA LEU A 46 5.81 -5.59 -6.36
C LEU A 46 6.38 -6.96 -5.96
N GLY A 47 6.26 -7.32 -4.70
CA GLY A 47 6.64 -8.62 -4.16
C GLY A 47 5.77 -9.78 -4.64
N GLU A 48 6.06 -10.97 -4.15
CA GLU A 48 5.32 -12.18 -4.49
C GLU A 48 3.89 -12.16 -3.87
N LYS A 49 2.93 -12.69 -4.60
CA LYS A 49 1.54 -12.88 -4.13
C LYS A 49 0.84 -11.59 -3.67
N VAL A 50 1.31 -10.43 -4.09
CA VAL A 50 0.59 -9.16 -3.88
C VAL A 50 -0.79 -9.25 -4.52
N ARG A 51 -1.80 -8.77 -3.82
CA ARG A 51 -3.19 -8.79 -4.26
C ARG A 51 -3.76 -7.39 -4.28
N ILE A 52 -4.19 -6.93 -5.45
CA ILE A 52 -4.80 -5.61 -5.65
C ILE A 52 -6.25 -5.82 -6.06
N ARG A 53 -7.19 -5.30 -5.27
CA ARG A 53 -8.63 -5.35 -5.55
C ARG A 53 -9.15 -3.94 -5.83
N ALA A 54 -9.25 -3.60 -7.10
CA ALA A 54 -9.67 -2.30 -7.62
C ALA A 54 -11.04 -2.37 -8.31
N SER A 55 -12.00 -3.09 -7.70
CA SER A 55 -13.29 -3.40 -8.33
C SER A 55 -14.25 -2.21 -8.36
N HIS A 56 -14.19 -1.30 -7.39
CA HIS A 56 -15.09 -0.16 -7.28
C HIS A 56 -14.44 1.16 -7.66
N LEU A 57 -13.18 1.35 -7.27
CA LEU A 57 -12.37 2.51 -7.59
C LEU A 57 -10.99 2.06 -8.07
N PRO A 58 -10.36 2.75 -9.01
CA PRO A 58 -8.99 2.46 -9.43
C PRO A 58 -8.04 2.49 -8.23
N VAL A 59 -7.06 1.60 -8.23
CA VAL A 59 -5.86 1.72 -7.37
C VAL A 59 -4.79 2.43 -8.17
N GLU A 60 -4.12 3.38 -7.56
CA GLU A 60 -3.00 4.11 -8.15
C GLU A 60 -1.69 3.70 -7.49
N LEU A 61 -0.71 3.36 -8.33
CA LEU A 61 0.69 3.18 -7.93
C LEU A 61 1.52 4.18 -8.71
N GLY A 62 2.22 5.08 -8.02
CA GLY A 62 3.01 6.15 -8.61
C GLY A 62 4.45 6.13 -8.10
N ALA A 63 5.39 6.40 -9.01
CA ALA A 63 6.77 6.76 -8.67
C ALA A 63 7.19 7.92 -9.56
N MET A 64 7.58 9.03 -8.95
CA MET A 64 8.12 10.20 -9.64
C MET A 64 9.54 9.90 -10.15
N PRO A 65 10.12 10.69 -11.07
CA PRO A 65 11.51 10.52 -11.49
C PRO A 65 12.47 10.48 -10.29
N GLY A 66 13.22 9.37 -10.16
CA GLY A 66 14.10 9.11 -9.03
C GLY A 66 13.42 8.54 -7.78
N GLY A 67 12.09 8.49 -7.74
CA GLY A 67 11.33 7.91 -6.63
C GLY A 67 11.22 6.39 -6.71
N VAL A 68 11.07 5.75 -5.54
CA VAL A 68 10.98 4.29 -5.42
C VAL A 68 9.76 3.90 -4.59
N LEU A 69 8.85 3.12 -5.19
CA LEU A 69 7.71 2.49 -4.50
C LEU A 69 7.96 0.98 -4.37
N GLU A 70 8.10 0.49 -3.15
CA GLU A 70 8.25 -0.94 -2.85
C GLU A 70 7.01 -1.48 -2.13
N ILE A 71 6.46 -2.60 -2.58
CA ILE A 71 5.34 -3.29 -1.95
C ILE A 71 5.76 -4.74 -1.70
N GLY A 72 5.86 -5.12 -0.43
CA GLY A 72 6.31 -6.42 0.03
C GLY A 72 5.31 -7.56 -0.23
N ASP A 73 5.80 -8.77 -0.03
CA ASP A 73 5.11 -10.02 -0.32
C ASP A 73 3.75 -10.13 0.39
N ARG A 74 2.78 -10.75 -0.30
CA ARG A 74 1.44 -11.07 0.24
C ARG A 74 0.66 -9.86 0.76
N THR A 75 1.10 -8.64 0.46
CA THR A 75 0.36 -7.43 0.81
C THR A 75 -0.91 -7.32 -0.01
N TYR A 76 -1.99 -6.92 0.67
CA TYR A 76 -3.31 -6.72 0.09
C TYR A 76 -3.62 -5.24 -0.02
N ILE A 77 -4.06 -4.79 -1.20
CA ILE A 77 -4.40 -3.39 -1.49
C ILE A 77 -5.83 -3.34 -2.00
N ASN A 78 -6.66 -2.52 -1.35
CA ASN A 78 -8.07 -2.41 -1.68
C ASN A 78 -8.39 -1.17 -2.56
N SER A 79 -9.62 -1.10 -3.04
CA SER A 79 -10.11 -0.12 -4.02
C SER A 79 -9.86 1.32 -3.60
N GLY A 80 -9.42 2.14 -4.55
CA GLY A 80 -9.20 3.57 -4.36
C GLY A 80 -7.95 3.94 -3.57
N ALA A 81 -7.10 2.98 -3.21
CA ALA A 81 -5.82 3.30 -2.59
C ALA A 81 -4.91 4.01 -3.60
N SER A 82 -4.21 5.07 -3.16
CA SER A 82 -3.19 5.80 -3.91
C SER A 82 -1.88 5.75 -3.12
N LEU A 83 -0.85 5.15 -3.72
CA LEU A 83 0.46 4.91 -3.14
C LEU A 83 1.49 5.53 -4.08
N CYS A 84 2.02 6.69 -3.69
CA CYS A 84 2.89 7.49 -4.56
C CYS A 84 4.18 7.86 -3.85
N ALA A 85 5.31 7.65 -4.54
CA ALA A 85 6.65 7.98 -4.07
C ALA A 85 7.28 9.09 -4.92
N GLN A 86 7.69 10.17 -4.27
CA GLN A 86 8.59 11.18 -4.81
C GLN A 86 10.06 10.80 -4.55
N GLU A 87 10.35 10.30 -3.37
CA GLU A 87 11.65 9.84 -2.91
C GLU A 87 11.60 8.34 -2.63
N SER A 88 10.86 7.93 -1.58
CA SER A 88 10.72 6.52 -1.22
C SER A 88 9.46 6.23 -0.40
N VAL A 89 8.64 5.30 -0.88
CA VAL A 89 7.55 4.70 -0.11
C VAL A 89 7.78 3.19 -0.07
N LYS A 90 8.01 2.67 1.14
CA LYS A 90 8.21 1.24 1.38
C LYS A 90 7.06 0.67 2.20
N ILE A 91 6.40 -0.35 1.65
CA ILE A 91 5.35 -1.11 2.31
C ILE A 91 5.83 -2.54 2.47
N GLY A 92 5.88 -3.02 3.70
CA GLY A 92 6.35 -4.34 4.06
C GLY A 92 5.47 -5.48 3.59
N ALA A 93 5.81 -6.67 4.02
CA ALA A 93 5.09 -7.89 3.69
C ALA A 93 3.82 -8.06 4.55
N ARG A 94 2.83 -8.78 4.01
CA ARG A 94 1.58 -9.13 4.73
C ARG A 94 0.78 -7.94 5.25
N CYS A 95 0.99 -6.75 4.69
CA CYS A 95 0.21 -5.57 5.02
C CYS A 95 -1.21 -5.65 4.45
N ALA A 96 -2.15 -4.98 5.12
CA ALA A 96 -3.51 -4.79 4.62
C ALA A 96 -3.78 -3.29 4.43
N ILE A 97 -3.91 -2.87 3.17
CA ILE A 97 -4.18 -1.49 2.79
C ILE A 97 -5.67 -1.38 2.45
N GLY A 98 -6.40 -0.65 3.27
CA GLY A 98 -7.85 -0.48 3.16
C GLY A 98 -8.31 0.38 1.99
N ASN A 99 -9.62 0.50 1.85
CA ASN A 99 -10.21 1.33 0.79
C ASN A 99 -9.80 2.80 0.94
N GLN A 100 -9.44 3.43 -0.18
CA GLN A 100 -9.15 4.87 -0.26
C GLN A 100 -8.03 5.32 0.71
N VAL A 101 -7.08 4.45 1.00
CA VAL A 101 -5.87 4.82 1.74
C VAL A 101 -5.00 5.68 0.84
N LEU A 102 -4.43 6.74 1.43
CA LEU A 102 -3.49 7.62 0.77
C LEU A 102 -2.13 7.55 1.48
N VAL A 103 -1.08 7.22 0.73
CA VAL A 103 0.30 7.25 1.22
C VAL A 103 1.13 8.07 0.25
N MET A 104 1.70 9.17 0.76
CA MET A 104 2.58 10.04 -0.02
C MET A 104 3.74 10.53 0.86
N ASP A 105 4.93 10.54 0.28
CA ASP A 105 6.16 10.97 0.93
C ASP A 105 6.54 12.44 0.64
N THR A 106 5.60 13.21 0.09
CA THR A 106 5.85 14.58 -0.38
C THR A 106 4.67 15.52 -0.12
N ASP A 107 4.95 16.82 0.00
CA ASP A 107 3.93 17.88 -0.03
C ASP A 107 3.64 18.39 -1.46
N PHE A 108 4.39 17.93 -2.48
CA PHE A 108 4.40 18.40 -3.86
C PHE A 108 4.84 19.86 -4.05
N HIS A 109 4.37 20.78 -3.22
CA HIS A 109 4.67 22.20 -3.27
C HIS A 109 5.11 22.69 -1.90
N SER A 110 5.94 23.75 -1.88
CA SER A 110 6.27 24.44 -0.63
C SER A 110 5.00 25.08 -0.04
N ILE A 111 4.91 25.08 1.29
CA ILE A 111 3.77 25.69 2.00
C ILE A 111 3.83 27.22 1.91
N GLU A 112 5.03 27.80 1.91
CA GLU A 112 5.25 29.24 1.84
C GLU A 112 5.14 29.79 0.41
N ASP A 113 5.58 29.01 -0.59
CA ASP A 113 5.55 29.40 -1.99
C ASP A 113 5.24 28.20 -2.88
N HIS A 114 4.00 28.11 -3.36
CA HIS A 114 3.52 27.01 -4.18
C HIS A 114 4.20 26.89 -5.55
N THR A 115 5.02 27.85 -5.96
CA THR A 115 5.83 27.77 -7.19
C THR A 115 7.12 26.97 -6.99
N LEU A 116 7.51 26.73 -5.71
CA LEU A 116 8.66 25.95 -5.35
C LEU A 116 8.28 24.49 -5.04
N PRO A 117 9.20 23.53 -5.26
CA PRO A 117 8.96 22.14 -4.91
C PRO A 117 8.77 21.97 -3.40
N GLY A 118 7.90 21.05 -3.02
CA GLY A 118 7.66 20.64 -1.64
C GLY A 118 8.80 19.77 -1.08
N ILE A 119 8.70 19.51 0.21
CA ILE A 119 9.65 18.63 0.91
C ILE A 119 9.18 17.19 0.76
N ALA A 120 10.07 16.31 0.30
CA ALA A 120 9.90 14.86 0.37
C ALA A 120 10.65 14.29 1.58
N ARG A 121 10.10 13.25 2.19
CA ARG A 121 10.73 12.44 3.25
C ARG A 121 10.20 11.02 3.16
N PRO A 122 11.06 9.98 3.16
CA PRO A 122 10.65 8.60 3.02
C PRO A 122 9.53 8.19 3.97
N VAL A 123 8.62 7.35 3.49
CA VAL A 123 7.59 6.70 4.30
C VAL A 123 7.90 5.21 4.38
N VAL A 124 7.90 4.67 5.60
CA VAL A 124 8.10 3.24 5.86
C VAL A 124 6.88 2.66 6.57
N ILE A 125 6.26 1.66 5.98
CA ILE A 125 5.21 0.85 6.57
C ILE A 125 5.79 -0.55 6.73
N GLU A 126 6.07 -0.96 7.97
CA GLU A 126 6.69 -2.26 8.23
C GLU A 126 5.71 -3.42 7.97
N ASP A 127 6.18 -4.65 8.18
CA ASP A 127 5.39 -5.86 7.95
C ASP A 127 4.11 -5.91 8.81
N GLU A 128 3.08 -6.59 8.30
CA GLU A 128 1.86 -6.92 9.04
C GLU A 128 1.03 -5.71 9.49
N VAL A 129 1.33 -4.52 8.99
CA VAL A 129 0.56 -3.30 9.28
C VAL A 129 -0.82 -3.37 8.62
N TRP A 130 -1.83 -2.90 9.36
CA TRP A 130 -3.16 -2.70 8.83
C TRP A 130 -3.52 -1.21 8.82
N LEU A 131 -3.59 -0.63 7.62
CA LEU A 131 -4.20 0.68 7.40
C LEU A 131 -5.68 0.46 7.07
N SER A 132 -6.59 0.91 7.94
CA SER A 132 -8.03 0.81 7.70
C SER A 132 -8.48 1.78 6.59
N ALA A 133 -9.78 1.80 6.28
CA ALA A 133 -10.28 2.64 5.18
C ALA A 133 -10.03 4.13 5.41
N ARG A 134 -9.67 4.86 4.33
CA ARG A 134 -9.47 6.32 4.31
C ARG A 134 -8.38 6.82 5.25
N VAL A 135 -7.40 5.99 5.56
CA VAL A 135 -6.20 6.43 6.28
C VAL A 135 -5.33 7.26 5.36
N ILE A 136 -4.76 8.34 5.90
CA ILE A 136 -3.76 9.18 5.23
C ILE A 136 -2.45 9.04 6.00
N VAL A 137 -1.36 8.69 5.30
CA VAL A 137 -0.01 8.65 5.87
C VAL A 137 0.82 9.74 5.22
N LEU A 138 1.33 10.66 6.05
CA LEU A 138 2.14 11.79 5.58
C LEU A 138 3.62 11.43 5.49
N LYS A 139 4.36 12.26 4.77
CA LYS A 139 5.80 12.15 4.56
C LYS A 139 6.59 12.00 5.87
N GLY A 140 7.66 11.23 5.83
CA GLY A 140 8.60 11.04 6.94
C GLY A 140 8.10 10.11 8.05
N VAL A 141 6.94 9.44 7.86
CA VAL A 141 6.35 8.58 8.88
C VAL A 141 6.85 7.15 8.76
N THR A 142 7.23 6.55 9.88
CA THR A 142 7.43 5.11 10.04
C THR A 142 6.27 4.49 10.82
N ILE A 143 5.61 3.49 10.24
CA ILE A 143 4.57 2.70 10.93
C ILE A 143 5.15 1.33 11.25
N GLY A 144 5.33 1.05 12.54
CA GLY A 144 5.97 -0.15 13.04
C GLY A 144 5.16 -1.42 12.81
N ARG A 145 5.86 -2.56 12.80
CA ARG A 145 5.32 -3.89 12.53
C ARG A 145 4.04 -4.18 13.30
N GLY A 146 3.06 -4.76 12.64
CA GLY A 146 1.80 -5.19 13.25
C GLY A 146 0.93 -4.07 13.81
N ALA A 147 1.29 -2.80 13.57
CA ALA A 147 0.45 -1.68 13.96
C ALA A 147 -0.85 -1.64 13.16
N VAL A 148 -1.87 -1.06 13.76
CA VAL A 148 -3.19 -0.85 13.16
C VAL A 148 -3.52 0.63 13.21
N VAL A 149 -3.91 1.18 12.07
CA VAL A 149 -4.37 2.56 11.95
C VAL A 149 -5.88 2.55 11.70
N ALA A 150 -6.64 3.15 12.61
CA ALA A 150 -8.11 3.19 12.53
C ALA A 150 -8.59 4.00 11.31
N ALA A 151 -9.81 3.68 10.84
CA ALA A 151 -10.39 4.31 9.67
C ALA A 151 -10.48 5.85 9.81
N GLY A 152 -10.18 6.56 8.72
CA GLY A 152 -10.22 8.02 8.66
C GLY A 152 -9.10 8.74 9.40
N ALA A 153 -8.10 8.02 9.93
CA ALA A 153 -6.99 8.64 10.65
C ALA A 153 -5.99 9.32 9.72
N VAL A 154 -5.36 10.40 10.20
CA VAL A 154 -4.24 11.08 9.53
C VAL A 154 -2.98 10.88 10.36
N VAL A 155 -2.05 10.07 9.85
CA VAL A 155 -0.80 9.75 10.54
C VAL A 155 0.25 10.78 10.18
N THR A 156 0.66 11.56 11.19
CA THR A 156 1.61 12.69 11.07
C THR A 156 2.93 12.45 11.81
N LYS A 157 3.03 11.35 12.56
CA LYS A 157 4.19 10.96 13.37
C LYS A 157 4.33 9.43 13.35
N ASP A 158 5.51 8.96 13.69
CA ASP A 158 5.80 7.53 13.79
C ASP A 158 4.83 6.81 14.72
N VAL A 159 4.49 5.58 14.33
CA VAL A 159 3.61 4.67 15.08
C VAL A 159 4.45 3.49 15.56
N PRO A 160 4.54 3.26 16.88
CA PRO A 160 5.28 2.12 17.41
C PRO A 160 4.71 0.77 16.94
N PRO A 161 5.52 -0.29 16.90
CA PRO A 161 5.03 -1.64 16.57
C PRO A 161 3.88 -2.07 17.48
N TYR A 162 3.00 -2.92 16.96
CA TYR A 162 1.87 -3.51 17.70
C TYR A 162 1.02 -2.47 18.45
N THR A 163 0.76 -1.36 17.81
CA THR A 163 0.01 -0.24 18.39
C THR A 163 -1.23 0.06 17.54
N LEU A 164 -2.38 0.28 18.19
CA LEU A 164 -3.57 0.86 17.58
C LEU A 164 -3.54 2.38 17.76
N VAL A 165 -3.60 3.09 16.63
CA VAL A 165 -3.72 4.55 16.60
C VAL A 165 -4.95 4.98 15.82
N GLY A 166 -5.47 6.20 16.05
CA GLY A 166 -6.61 6.74 15.32
C GLY A 166 -6.83 8.22 15.57
N GLY A 167 -7.65 8.85 14.72
CA GLY A 167 -8.00 10.27 14.82
C GLY A 167 -7.20 11.17 13.85
N VAL A 168 -7.47 12.48 13.91
CA VAL A 168 -6.85 13.54 13.09
C VAL A 168 -6.35 14.65 14.01
N PRO A 169 -5.03 14.74 14.25
CA PRO A 169 -3.99 13.77 13.91
C PRO A 169 -4.13 12.45 14.69
N ALA A 170 -3.57 11.36 14.15
CA ALA A 170 -3.61 10.05 14.79
C ALA A 170 -2.90 10.06 16.14
N LYS A 171 -3.56 9.48 17.14
CA LYS A 171 -3.07 9.35 18.52
C LYS A 171 -3.14 7.90 18.96
N PHE A 172 -2.31 7.55 19.95
CA PHE A 172 -2.33 6.26 20.61
C PHE A 172 -3.71 5.94 21.20
N ILE A 173 -4.18 4.72 20.97
CA ILE A 173 -5.42 4.19 21.57
C ILE A 173 -5.09 3.07 22.56
N ARG A 174 -4.33 2.04 22.10
CA ARG A 174 -3.89 0.93 22.92
C ARG A 174 -2.78 0.12 22.26
N THR A 175 -2.07 -0.65 23.04
CA THR A 175 -1.13 -1.69 22.56
C THR A 175 -1.92 -2.90 22.06
N LEU A 176 -1.34 -3.60 21.09
CA LEU A 176 -1.86 -4.84 20.51
C LEU A 176 -0.94 -6.00 20.88
N GLU A 177 -1.52 -7.18 21.08
CA GLU A 177 -0.72 -8.40 21.19
C GLU A 177 -0.16 -8.77 19.80
N PRO A 178 1.10 -9.24 19.72
CA PRO A 178 1.64 -9.78 18.49
C PRO A 178 0.74 -10.90 17.98
N ARG A 179 0.37 -10.84 16.70
CA ARG A 179 -0.41 -11.94 16.10
C ARG A 179 0.45 -13.18 16.08
N VAL A 180 0.04 -14.22 16.79
CA VAL A 180 0.58 -15.56 16.55
C VAL A 180 0.31 -15.88 15.10
N SER A 181 1.37 -16.15 14.34
CA SER A 181 1.29 -16.32 12.87
C SER A 181 0.41 -17.53 12.53
N GLU A 182 -0.88 -17.31 12.36
CA GLU A 182 -1.70 -18.24 11.62
C GLU A 182 -1.46 -18.09 10.13
N PRO A 183 -1.45 -19.19 9.37
CA PRO A 183 -1.33 -19.14 7.92
C PRO A 183 -2.46 -18.27 7.36
N ALA A 184 -2.11 -17.39 6.42
CA ALA A 184 -2.97 -16.38 5.79
C ALA A 184 -4.43 -16.86 5.68
N LEU A 185 -5.37 -16.11 6.29
CA LEU A 185 -6.80 -16.30 6.10
C LEU A 185 -7.11 -16.50 4.62
N GLU A 186 -7.40 -17.73 4.23
CA GLU A 186 -8.03 -18.01 2.95
C GLU A 186 -9.43 -17.39 3.02
N VAL A 187 -9.57 -16.22 2.41
CA VAL A 187 -10.91 -15.66 2.18
C VAL A 187 -11.63 -16.68 1.30
N LYS A 188 -12.51 -17.45 1.92
CA LYS A 188 -13.43 -18.33 1.20
C LYS A 188 -14.23 -17.45 0.24
N THR A 189 -14.07 -17.71 -1.05
CA THR A 189 -14.86 -17.15 -2.17
C THR A 189 -16.28 -17.68 -2.10
#